data_a4d9a89ac3fece0a72bd0264d50642aa
#
_entry.id   a4d9a89ac3fece0a72bd0264d50642aa
#
_cell.length_a   1.000
_cell.length_b   1.000
_cell.length_c   1.000
_cell.angle_alpha   90.00
_cell.angle_beta   90.00
_cell.angle_gamma   90.00
#
_symmetry.space_group_name_H-M   'P 1'
#
loop_
_entity.id
_entity.type
_entity.pdbx_description
1 polymer ?
#
loop_
_entity_poly.entity_id
_entity_poly.type
_entity_poly.pdbx_seq_one_letter_code
_entity_poly.pdbx_strand_id
1 'polypeptide(L)'
;DILLLYDWGVASGGDSAGSFWPDSRILRSEAAAMVARLAYPGLRVELDWEILPLYSKKGYTLSEMVESDGAFYASPGIHEREKIDADVRYMLSNRERKLSLEYPEGTVNRSFVDQLMNAFLSVTRDYVEQTYNSVVALYYSNGSRVELTFSSSLYDESQIDFYRDATMEYAIAVHDQMWAEGKITEEMSEYDKARAYFTWICENCRYDHTQQLMSHSAYRLFREGTAVCDGYTAAYNLLLKLEGISCGTYSLEDHIWTTAVLDGRACHIDTTWGDQSYGVEYRYFAMTELDAISRGSLSAPQQ
;
A
#
# COMPACT_ATOMS: atom_id res chain seq x y z
N ASP A 1 -15.24 22.48 8.08
CA ASP A 1 -15.29 21.24 7.34
C ASP A 1 -14.20 21.25 6.27
N ILE A 2 -13.18 20.41 6.44
CA ILE A 2 -11.94 20.44 5.64
C ILE A 2 -12.23 20.11 4.17
N LEU A 3 -13.11 19.16 3.90
CA LEU A 3 -13.49 18.77 2.55
C LEU A 3 -14.08 19.94 1.75
N LEU A 4 -14.84 20.85 2.40
CA LEU A 4 -15.35 22.05 1.76
C LEU A 4 -14.24 23.01 1.31
N LEU A 5 -13.13 23.07 2.04
CA LEU A 5 -11.99 23.92 1.64
C LEU A 5 -11.30 23.36 0.40
N TYR A 6 -11.28 22.06 0.25
CA TYR A 6 -10.79 21.38 -0.95
C TYR A 6 -11.77 21.55 -2.12
N ASP A 7 -13.05 21.30 -1.91
CA ASP A 7 -14.09 21.48 -2.95
C ASP A 7 -14.11 22.91 -3.50
N TRP A 8 -13.81 23.88 -2.64
CA TRP A 8 -13.74 25.28 -3.06
C TRP A 8 -12.38 25.67 -3.63
N GLY A 9 -11.42 24.75 -3.71
CA GLY A 9 -10.06 25.02 -4.18
C GLY A 9 -9.30 26.01 -3.31
N VAL A 10 -9.69 26.16 -2.04
CA VAL A 10 -9.04 27.02 -1.04
C VAL A 10 -7.82 26.32 -0.45
N ALA A 11 -7.95 25.04 -0.11
CA ALA A 11 -6.86 24.18 0.27
C ALA A 11 -6.49 23.28 -0.91
N SER A 12 -5.22 22.96 -1.07
CA SER A 12 -4.70 22.06 -2.11
C SER A 12 -3.84 20.94 -1.54
N GLY A 13 -3.80 20.81 -0.21
CA GLY A 13 -2.90 19.89 0.49
C GLY A 13 -1.50 20.44 0.71
N GLY A 14 -0.73 19.72 1.49
CA GLY A 14 0.65 20.06 1.83
C GLY A 14 1.68 19.39 0.90
N ASP A 15 1.23 18.52 -0.01
CA ASP A 15 2.05 17.77 -0.96
C ASP A 15 1.37 17.67 -2.34
N SER A 16 2.03 17.01 -3.29
CA SER A 16 1.50 16.77 -4.64
C SER A 16 0.26 15.87 -4.66
N ALA A 17 0.04 15.08 -3.60
CA ALA A 17 -1.11 14.21 -3.45
C ALA A 17 -2.32 14.91 -2.77
N GLY A 18 -2.15 16.17 -2.39
CA GLY A 18 -3.23 16.93 -1.75
C GLY A 18 -3.47 16.54 -0.29
N SER A 19 -2.50 15.93 0.40
CA SER A 19 -2.65 15.48 1.79
C SER A 19 -2.89 16.62 2.76
N PHE A 20 -3.80 16.42 3.71
CA PHE A 20 -4.09 17.35 4.79
C PHE A 20 -3.57 16.80 6.12
N TRP A 21 -2.75 17.60 6.79
CA TRP A 21 -2.09 17.25 8.06
C TRP A 21 -2.67 18.10 9.19
N PRO A 22 -3.72 17.63 9.88
CA PRO A 22 -4.42 18.46 10.88
C PRO A 22 -3.52 18.91 12.03
N ASP A 23 -2.50 18.12 12.36
CA ASP A 23 -1.58 18.36 13.47
C ASP A 23 -0.26 19.03 13.03
N SER A 24 -0.07 19.25 11.73
CA SER A 24 1.12 19.93 11.23
C SER A 24 1.02 21.45 11.41
N ARG A 25 2.18 22.08 11.60
CA ARG A 25 2.22 23.56 11.61
C ARG A 25 2.07 24.07 10.19
N ILE A 26 1.00 24.80 9.93
CA ILE A 26 0.82 25.52 8.67
C ILE A 26 1.89 26.62 8.55
N LEU A 27 2.53 26.72 7.41
CA LEU A 27 3.44 27.81 7.11
C LEU A 27 2.68 29.12 6.90
N ARG A 28 3.33 30.24 7.17
CA ARG A 28 2.72 31.57 6.92
C ARG A 28 2.34 31.78 5.45
N SER A 29 3.13 31.24 4.53
CA SER A 29 2.86 31.24 3.09
C SER A 29 1.63 30.43 2.71
N GLU A 30 1.43 29.27 3.33
CA GLU A 30 0.26 28.43 3.11
C GLU A 30 -1.01 29.07 3.65
N ALA A 31 -0.95 29.60 4.87
CA ALA A 31 -2.06 30.36 5.45
C ALA A 31 -2.42 31.59 4.59
N ALA A 32 -1.43 32.33 4.09
CA ALA A 32 -1.64 33.46 3.21
C ALA A 32 -2.29 33.04 1.88
N ALA A 33 -1.85 31.92 1.30
CA ALA A 33 -2.45 31.38 0.07
C ALA A 33 -3.93 30.99 0.28
N MET A 34 -4.26 30.33 1.39
CA MET A 34 -5.64 29.97 1.73
C MET A 34 -6.53 31.23 1.91
N VAL A 35 -6.03 32.24 2.63
CA VAL A 35 -6.76 33.50 2.80
C VAL A 35 -6.96 34.20 1.45
N ALA A 36 -5.95 34.25 0.60
CA ALA A 36 -6.05 34.82 -0.73
C ALA A 36 -7.10 34.12 -1.60
N ARG A 37 -7.13 32.79 -1.60
CA ARG A 37 -8.12 31.97 -2.33
C ARG A 37 -9.54 32.12 -1.79
N LEU A 38 -9.71 32.35 -0.49
CA LEU A 38 -10.99 32.70 0.10
C LEU A 38 -11.49 34.07 -0.38
N ALA A 39 -10.60 35.06 -0.38
CA ALA A 39 -10.94 36.43 -0.77
C ALA A 39 -11.13 36.60 -2.29
N TYR A 40 -10.37 35.85 -3.10
CA TYR A 40 -10.36 35.99 -4.56
C TYR A 40 -10.61 34.62 -5.22
N PRO A 41 -11.86 34.32 -5.60
CA PRO A 41 -12.22 33.03 -6.21
C PRO A 41 -11.38 32.65 -7.46
N GLY A 42 -10.86 33.61 -8.20
CA GLY A 42 -9.99 33.37 -9.35
C GLY A 42 -8.59 32.84 -9.02
N LEU A 43 -8.24 32.78 -7.74
CA LEU A 43 -6.98 32.15 -7.26
C LEU A 43 -7.18 30.73 -6.73
N ARG A 44 -8.41 30.25 -6.76
CA ARG A 44 -8.74 28.88 -6.33
C ARG A 44 -8.13 27.87 -7.27
N VAL A 45 -7.67 26.78 -6.71
CA VAL A 45 -7.07 25.67 -7.45
C VAL A 45 -8.18 24.69 -7.80
N GLU A 46 -8.30 24.31 -9.08
CA GLU A 46 -9.07 23.13 -9.46
C GLU A 46 -8.27 21.90 -8.99
N LEU A 47 -8.84 21.14 -8.07
CA LEU A 47 -8.29 19.88 -7.63
C LEU A 47 -8.84 18.79 -8.53
N ASP A 48 -7.96 18.04 -9.11
CA ASP A 48 -8.31 16.81 -9.78
C ASP A 48 -8.51 15.73 -8.72
N TRP A 49 -9.78 15.43 -8.41
CA TRP A 49 -10.15 14.41 -7.44
C TRP A 49 -9.78 12.99 -7.89
N GLU A 50 -9.34 12.81 -9.13
CA GLU A 50 -8.77 11.55 -9.60
C GLU A 50 -7.40 11.25 -8.96
N ILE A 51 -6.78 12.24 -8.30
CA ILE A 51 -5.52 12.08 -7.55
C ILE A 51 -5.71 11.47 -6.16
N LEU A 52 -6.93 11.12 -5.76
CA LEU A 52 -7.17 10.41 -4.50
C LEU A 52 -6.93 8.87 -4.54
N PRO A 53 -6.00 8.33 -5.27
CA PRO A 53 -5.80 6.91 -5.39
C PRO A 53 -4.59 6.42 -4.63
N LEU A 54 -4.19 7.06 -3.54
CA LEU A 54 -3.09 6.53 -2.72
C LEU A 54 -3.37 5.11 -2.24
N TYR A 55 -4.65 4.70 -2.25
CA TYR A 55 -5.10 3.37 -1.84
C TYR A 55 -5.89 2.63 -2.92
N SER A 56 -5.97 3.13 -4.15
CA SER A 56 -6.75 2.48 -5.21
C SER A 56 -5.86 1.73 -6.20
N LYS A 57 -6.27 0.55 -6.62
CA LYS A 57 -5.76 -0.04 -7.86
C LYS A 57 -6.18 0.84 -9.02
N LYS A 58 -5.32 0.92 -10.03
CA LYS A 58 -5.61 1.64 -11.28
C LYS A 58 -6.97 1.21 -11.83
N GLY A 59 -7.89 2.15 -12.01
CA GLY A 59 -9.17 1.93 -12.67
C GLY A 59 -10.43 2.01 -11.81
N TYR A 60 -10.32 2.40 -10.54
CA TYR A 60 -11.50 2.61 -9.71
C TYR A 60 -11.65 4.08 -9.32
N THR A 61 -12.86 4.61 -9.44
CA THR A 61 -13.20 5.96 -9.02
C THR A 61 -13.68 5.99 -7.57
N LEU A 62 -13.60 7.16 -6.92
CA LEU A 62 -14.11 7.33 -5.56
C LEU A 62 -15.60 6.96 -5.44
N SER A 63 -16.41 7.22 -6.48
CA SER A 63 -17.82 6.83 -6.53
C SER A 63 -18.02 5.32 -6.53
N GLU A 64 -17.17 4.55 -7.22
CA GLU A 64 -17.21 3.08 -7.19
C GLU A 64 -16.83 2.51 -5.82
N MET A 65 -16.00 3.24 -5.07
CA MET A 65 -15.64 2.88 -3.70
C MET A 65 -16.77 3.14 -2.70
N VAL A 66 -17.57 4.19 -2.91
CA VAL A 66 -18.72 4.56 -2.06
C VAL A 66 -19.94 3.68 -2.35
N GLU A 67 -20.08 3.20 -3.58
CA GLU A 67 -21.17 2.30 -3.97
C GLU A 67 -20.98 0.86 -3.50
N SER A 68 -19.78 0.47 -3.09
CA SER A 68 -19.58 -0.79 -2.38
C SER A 68 -20.02 -0.59 -0.93
N ASP A 69 -21.27 -0.85 -0.64
CA ASP A 69 -21.87 -0.66 0.70
C ASP A 69 -21.39 -1.66 1.77
N GLY A 70 -20.23 -2.26 1.59
CA GLY A 70 -19.60 -3.21 2.52
C GLY A 70 -20.41 -4.50 2.73
N ALA A 71 -21.47 -4.70 1.97
CA ALA A 71 -22.31 -5.88 2.05
C ALA A 71 -21.76 -6.98 1.16
N PHE A 72 -21.14 -7.97 1.80
CA PHE A 72 -20.76 -9.21 1.14
C PHE A 72 -21.92 -10.17 1.08
N TYR A 73 -22.46 -10.36 -0.10
CA TYR A 73 -23.32 -11.49 -0.39
C TYR A 73 -22.46 -12.66 -0.90
N ALA A 74 -21.72 -13.26 -0.01
CA ALA A 74 -20.97 -14.45 -0.37
C ALA A 74 -21.88 -15.65 -0.46
N SER A 75 -21.85 -16.37 -1.55
CA SER A 75 -22.18 -17.79 -1.52
C SER A 75 -21.22 -18.46 -0.54
N PRO A 76 -21.67 -19.43 0.27
CA PRO A 76 -20.81 -20.12 1.23
C PRO A 76 -19.54 -20.61 0.54
N GLY A 77 -18.39 -20.12 0.97
CA GLY A 77 -17.08 -20.50 0.47
C GLY A 77 -16.45 -19.64 -0.62
N ILE A 78 -17.15 -18.64 -1.15
CA ILE A 78 -16.57 -17.77 -2.19
C ILE A 78 -16.62 -16.32 -1.72
N HIS A 79 -15.52 -15.86 -1.13
CA HIS A 79 -15.23 -14.45 -0.97
C HIS A 79 -14.59 -13.98 -2.28
N GLU A 80 -15.36 -13.34 -3.12
CA GLU A 80 -14.83 -12.77 -4.35
C GLU A 80 -13.77 -11.74 -4.00
N ARG A 81 -12.53 -11.96 -4.47
CA ARG A 81 -11.39 -11.09 -4.16
C ARG A 81 -11.68 -9.62 -4.51
N GLU A 82 -12.42 -9.38 -5.57
CA GLU A 82 -12.79 -8.03 -6.01
C GLU A 82 -13.65 -7.29 -4.99
N LYS A 83 -14.58 -7.97 -4.34
CA LYS A 83 -15.41 -7.37 -3.29
C LYS A 83 -14.63 -7.08 -2.03
N ILE A 84 -13.76 -8.01 -1.60
CA ILE A 84 -12.86 -7.79 -0.47
C ILE A 84 -11.93 -6.59 -0.78
N ASP A 85 -11.41 -6.51 -1.99
CA ASP A 85 -10.59 -5.41 -2.46
C ASP A 85 -11.34 -4.06 -2.36
N ALA A 86 -12.60 -4.01 -2.77
CA ALA A 86 -13.43 -2.81 -2.65
C ALA A 86 -13.65 -2.39 -1.19
N ASP A 87 -13.98 -3.34 -0.30
CA ASP A 87 -14.18 -3.05 1.12
C ASP A 87 -12.88 -2.60 1.82
N VAL A 88 -11.75 -3.22 1.48
CA VAL A 88 -10.42 -2.80 1.99
C VAL A 88 -10.11 -1.38 1.53
N ARG A 89 -10.37 -1.04 0.27
CA ARG A 89 -10.19 0.33 -0.21
C ARG A 89 -11.08 1.34 0.50
N TYR A 90 -12.36 1.01 0.62
CA TYR A 90 -13.30 1.85 1.36
C TYR A 90 -12.80 2.12 2.78
N MET A 91 -12.40 1.06 3.49
CA MET A 91 -11.85 1.16 4.83
C MET A 91 -10.62 2.06 4.89
N LEU A 92 -9.65 1.85 4.00
CA LEU A 92 -8.41 2.64 3.96
C LEU A 92 -8.68 4.11 3.61
N SER A 93 -9.53 4.37 2.62
CA SER A 93 -9.85 5.73 2.17
C SER A 93 -10.62 6.54 3.23
N ASN A 94 -11.46 5.87 4.02
CA ASN A 94 -12.20 6.50 5.09
C ASN A 94 -11.46 6.48 6.44
N ARG A 95 -10.22 6.00 6.47
CA ARG A 95 -9.42 5.84 7.70
C ARG A 95 -10.14 5.03 8.78
N GLU A 96 -10.94 4.09 8.35
CA GLU A 96 -11.64 3.16 9.21
C GLU A 96 -10.79 1.93 9.49
N ARG A 97 -11.07 1.27 10.60
CA ARG A 97 -10.43 0.01 11.00
C ARG A 97 -11.42 -1.09 11.28
N LYS A 98 -12.69 -0.81 11.02
CA LYS A 98 -13.77 -1.74 11.26
C LYS A 98 -14.64 -1.86 10.03
N LEU A 99 -15.01 -3.10 9.72
CA LEU A 99 -15.99 -3.42 8.71
C LEU A 99 -17.11 -4.23 9.34
N SER A 100 -18.34 -3.88 8.99
CA SER A 100 -19.52 -4.64 9.37
C SER A 100 -20.10 -5.29 8.13
N LEU A 101 -20.07 -6.62 8.10
CA LEU A 101 -20.43 -7.42 6.94
C LEU A 101 -21.69 -8.23 7.27
N GLU A 102 -22.63 -8.28 6.32
CA GLU A 102 -23.86 -9.03 6.48
C GLU A 102 -23.94 -10.17 5.47
N TYR A 103 -24.48 -11.29 5.92
CA TYR A 103 -24.61 -12.55 5.19
C TYR A 103 -26.00 -13.13 5.35
N PRO A 104 -26.40 -14.06 4.51
CA PRO A 104 -27.64 -14.82 4.76
C PRO A 104 -27.64 -15.49 6.15
N GLU A 105 -28.79 -15.54 6.78
CA GLU A 105 -28.94 -16.16 8.09
C GLU A 105 -28.45 -17.61 8.10
N GLY A 106 -27.73 -18.00 9.13
CA GLY A 106 -27.12 -19.33 9.24
C GLY A 106 -25.80 -19.53 8.51
N THR A 107 -25.31 -18.53 7.77
CA THR A 107 -24.03 -18.63 7.04
C THR A 107 -22.82 -18.53 7.98
N VAL A 108 -22.94 -17.70 9.03
CA VAL A 108 -21.81 -17.34 9.87
C VAL A 108 -21.49 -18.46 10.86
N ASN A 109 -20.34 -19.10 10.69
CA ASN A 109 -19.77 -20.07 11.62
C ASN A 109 -18.25 -19.88 11.68
N ARG A 110 -17.58 -20.58 12.60
CA ARG A 110 -16.15 -20.41 12.82
C ARG A 110 -15.31 -20.60 11.56
N SER A 111 -15.55 -21.69 10.81
CA SER A 111 -14.78 -21.98 9.59
C SER A 111 -14.97 -20.91 8.53
N PHE A 112 -16.19 -20.40 8.37
CA PHE A 112 -16.49 -19.29 7.47
C PHE A 112 -15.74 -18.02 7.87
N VAL A 113 -15.76 -17.66 9.17
CA VAL A 113 -15.11 -16.48 9.68
C VAL A 113 -13.57 -16.58 9.58
N ASP A 114 -12.98 -17.76 9.85
CA ASP A 114 -11.56 -17.99 9.69
C ASP A 114 -11.12 -17.80 8.22
N GLN A 115 -11.91 -18.29 7.26
CA GLN A 115 -11.66 -18.07 5.84
C GLN A 115 -11.81 -16.60 5.43
N LEU A 116 -12.83 -15.93 5.96
CA LEU A 116 -13.08 -14.51 5.74
C LEU A 116 -11.92 -13.66 6.23
N MET A 117 -11.46 -13.87 7.46
CA MET A 117 -10.31 -13.14 8.02
C MET A 117 -9.06 -13.33 7.19
N ASN A 118 -8.75 -14.57 6.78
CA ASN A 118 -7.60 -14.86 5.94
C ASN A 118 -7.68 -14.17 4.57
N ALA A 119 -8.87 -14.15 3.96
CA ALA A 119 -9.10 -13.48 2.68
C ALA A 119 -8.88 -11.95 2.81
N PHE A 120 -9.41 -11.32 3.86
CA PHE A 120 -9.18 -9.89 4.12
C PHE A 120 -7.71 -9.58 4.39
N LEU A 121 -7.01 -10.36 5.23
CA LEU A 121 -5.59 -10.17 5.48
C LEU A 121 -4.75 -10.33 4.20
N SER A 122 -5.10 -11.30 3.34
CA SER A 122 -4.43 -11.47 2.05
C SER A 122 -4.55 -10.22 1.17
N VAL A 123 -5.74 -9.60 1.14
CA VAL A 123 -5.97 -8.39 0.36
C VAL A 123 -5.32 -7.16 1.01
N THR A 124 -5.42 -6.99 2.33
CA THR A 124 -4.79 -5.85 3.01
C THR A 124 -3.27 -5.82 2.83
N ARG A 125 -2.63 -6.98 2.71
CA ARG A 125 -1.18 -7.07 2.40
C ARG A 125 -0.80 -6.52 1.03
N ASP A 126 -1.73 -6.50 0.08
CA ASP A 126 -1.51 -5.91 -1.25
C ASP A 126 -1.63 -4.38 -1.24
N TYR A 127 -2.11 -3.81 -0.14
CA TYR A 127 -2.20 -2.37 0.06
C TYR A 127 -1.08 -1.88 0.98
N VAL A 128 -0.99 -0.59 1.03
CA VAL A 128 0.04 0.18 1.69
C VAL A 128 0.66 -0.56 2.87
N GLU A 129 1.88 -1.04 2.67
CA GLU A 129 2.85 -1.38 3.71
C GLU A 129 2.44 -2.43 4.71
N GLN A 130 1.55 -3.31 4.38
CA GLN A 130 1.09 -4.24 5.40
C GLN A 130 0.66 -3.52 6.69
N THR A 131 0.08 -2.31 6.54
CA THR A 131 -0.36 -1.46 7.66
C THR A 131 -1.23 -2.22 8.62
N TYR A 132 -2.13 -3.06 8.08
CA TYR A 132 -2.93 -4.00 8.86
C TYR A 132 -2.45 -5.42 8.61
N ASN A 133 -1.85 -6.02 9.62
CA ASN A 133 -1.36 -7.40 9.56
C ASN A 133 -2.08 -8.35 10.53
N SER A 134 -3.10 -7.85 11.21
CA SER A 134 -3.96 -8.63 12.10
C SER A 134 -5.41 -8.21 11.96
N VAL A 135 -6.32 -9.16 12.07
CA VAL A 135 -7.76 -8.94 12.08
C VAL A 135 -8.41 -9.80 13.15
N VAL A 136 -9.35 -9.21 13.86
CA VAL A 136 -10.21 -9.92 14.85
C VAL A 136 -11.65 -9.82 14.40
N ALA A 137 -12.38 -10.93 14.49
CA ALA A 137 -13.78 -11.00 14.15
C ALA A 137 -14.67 -11.15 15.38
N LEU A 138 -15.73 -10.35 15.44
CA LEU A 138 -16.85 -10.52 16.38
C LEU A 138 -18.06 -11.01 15.59
N TYR A 139 -18.62 -12.15 15.99
CA TYR A 139 -19.77 -12.76 15.33
C TYR A 139 -20.58 -13.65 16.27
N TYR A 140 -21.81 -13.95 15.88
CA TYR A 140 -22.65 -14.96 16.52
C TYR A 140 -22.76 -16.18 15.61
N SER A 141 -22.53 -17.37 16.16
CA SER A 141 -22.67 -18.62 15.41
C SER A 141 -24.11 -18.77 14.90
N ASN A 142 -24.25 -19.16 13.65
CA ASN A 142 -25.53 -19.20 12.90
C ASN A 142 -26.21 -17.83 12.73
N GLY A 143 -25.45 -16.73 12.96
CA GLY A 143 -25.95 -15.39 12.68
C GLY A 143 -25.76 -14.99 11.21
N SER A 144 -26.01 -13.71 10.97
CA SER A 144 -25.90 -13.09 9.64
C SER A 144 -24.85 -11.99 9.59
N ARG A 145 -24.24 -11.62 10.72
CA ARG A 145 -23.33 -10.46 10.80
C ARG A 145 -21.96 -10.82 11.34
N VAL A 146 -20.94 -10.27 10.72
CA VAL A 146 -19.55 -10.33 11.19
C VAL A 146 -19.00 -8.91 11.28
N GLU A 147 -18.39 -8.57 12.41
CA GLU A 147 -17.66 -7.32 12.58
C GLU A 147 -16.17 -7.64 12.59
N LEU A 148 -15.43 -7.11 11.60
CA LEU A 148 -13.99 -7.22 11.51
C LEU A 148 -13.34 -5.98 12.10
N THR A 149 -12.31 -6.16 12.92
CA THR A 149 -11.46 -5.07 13.43
C THR A 149 -10.02 -5.36 13.04
N PHE A 150 -9.42 -4.44 12.30
CA PHE A 150 -8.05 -4.53 11.80
C PHE A 150 -7.08 -3.81 12.74
N SER A 151 -5.90 -4.37 12.87
CA SER A 151 -4.82 -3.79 13.69
C SER A 151 -3.46 -4.05 13.06
N SER A 152 -2.46 -3.31 13.55
CA SER A 152 -1.07 -3.46 13.16
C SER A 152 -0.24 -3.94 14.35
N SER A 153 0.69 -4.84 14.09
CA SER A 153 1.73 -5.18 15.07
C SER A 153 2.93 -4.22 15.00
N LEU A 154 3.03 -3.43 13.91
CA LEU A 154 4.14 -2.49 13.69
C LEU A 154 3.87 -1.13 14.33
N TYR A 155 2.61 -0.70 14.37
CA TYR A 155 2.24 0.65 14.76
C TYR A 155 1.17 0.65 15.83
N ASP A 156 1.31 1.53 16.80
CA ASP A 156 0.22 1.82 17.72
C ASP A 156 -1.00 2.37 16.95
N GLU A 157 -2.18 2.07 17.45
CA GLU A 157 -3.44 2.43 16.81
C GLU A 157 -3.56 3.93 16.49
N SER A 158 -3.03 4.79 17.36
CA SER A 158 -3.01 6.24 17.17
C SER A 158 -2.00 6.74 16.14
N GLN A 159 -1.06 5.89 15.70
CA GLN A 159 0.05 6.23 14.81
C GLN A 159 -0.09 5.61 13.41
N ILE A 160 -1.01 4.67 13.23
CA ILE A 160 -1.18 3.95 11.96
C ILE A 160 -1.34 4.93 10.78
N ASP A 161 -2.23 5.90 10.91
CA ASP A 161 -2.49 6.86 9.84
C ASP A 161 -1.27 7.72 9.53
N PHE A 162 -0.54 8.15 10.58
CA PHE A 162 0.68 8.92 10.39
C PHE A 162 1.74 8.13 9.60
N TYR A 163 2.03 6.90 10.01
CA TYR A 163 3.06 6.10 9.32
C TYR A 163 2.65 5.75 7.90
N ARG A 164 1.37 5.42 7.69
CA ARG A 164 0.83 5.15 6.36
C ARG A 164 1.01 6.35 5.43
N ASP A 165 0.55 7.53 5.87
CA ASP A 165 0.60 8.74 5.05
C ASP A 165 2.06 9.15 4.80
N ALA A 166 2.92 9.10 5.83
CA ALA A 166 4.34 9.42 5.70
C ALA A 166 5.08 8.47 4.73
N THR A 167 4.75 7.18 4.73
CA THR A 167 5.36 6.25 3.77
C THR A 167 4.94 6.54 2.34
N MET A 168 3.68 6.87 2.14
CA MET A 168 3.20 7.27 0.82
C MET A 168 3.92 8.52 0.32
N GLU A 169 4.12 9.53 1.17
CA GLU A 169 4.91 10.71 0.80
C GLU A 169 6.32 10.34 0.35
N TYR A 170 7.00 9.49 1.12
CA TYR A 170 8.35 9.06 0.75
C TYR A 170 8.36 8.27 -0.56
N ALA A 171 7.38 7.37 -0.75
CA ALA A 171 7.28 6.61 -2.00
C ALA A 171 7.03 7.51 -3.21
N ILE A 172 6.11 8.48 -3.08
CA ILE A 172 5.84 9.48 -4.12
C ILE A 172 7.09 10.32 -4.39
N ALA A 173 7.80 10.74 -3.35
CA ALA A 173 9.03 11.52 -3.53
C ALA A 173 10.10 10.75 -4.32
N VAL A 174 10.27 9.45 -4.07
CA VAL A 174 11.17 8.58 -4.83
C VAL A 174 10.69 8.44 -6.27
N HIS A 175 9.41 8.16 -6.46
CA HIS A 175 8.79 8.05 -7.79
C HIS A 175 9.03 9.33 -8.60
N ASP A 176 8.63 10.48 -8.08
CA ASP A 176 8.74 11.78 -8.75
C ASP A 176 10.20 12.16 -9.06
N GLN A 177 11.11 11.83 -8.14
CA GLN A 177 12.55 12.03 -8.37
C GLN A 177 13.04 11.20 -9.56
N MET A 178 12.67 9.92 -9.63
CA MET A 178 13.11 9.03 -10.72
C MET A 178 12.55 9.48 -12.08
N TRP A 179 11.33 9.99 -12.10
CA TRP A 179 10.74 10.60 -13.30
C TRP A 179 11.45 11.91 -13.68
N ALA A 180 11.69 12.80 -12.73
CA ALA A 180 12.36 14.08 -12.96
C ALA A 180 13.82 13.90 -13.44
N GLU A 181 14.49 12.85 -12.98
CA GLU A 181 15.86 12.50 -13.40
C GLU A 181 15.90 11.73 -14.74
N GLY A 182 14.74 11.41 -15.33
CA GLY A 182 14.64 10.62 -16.54
C GLY A 182 15.06 9.15 -16.39
N LYS A 183 15.14 8.65 -15.16
CA LYS A 183 15.39 7.23 -14.87
C LYS A 183 14.17 6.36 -15.19
N ILE A 184 13.00 6.96 -15.16
CA ILE A 184 11.73 6.39 -15.61
C ILE A 184 11.11 7.37 -16.61
N THR A 185 10.56 6.85 -17.70
CA THR A 185 9.87 7.62 -18.74
C THR A 185 8.60 6.91 -19.18
N GLU A 186 7.72 7.65 -19.88
CA GLU A 186 6.46 7.10 -20.40
C GLU A 186 6.67 5.96 -21.41
N GLU A 187 7.76 5.98 -22.16
CA GLU A 187 8.06 4.98 -23.19
C GLU A 187 8.61 3.66 -22.63
N MET A 188 8.98 3.62 -21.36
CA MET A 188 9.50 2.41 -20.73
C MET A 188 8.40 1.38 -20.55
N SER A 189 8.75 0.11 -20.80
CA SER A 189 7.90 -1.04 -20.48
C SER A 189 7.72 -1.21 -18.97
N GLU A 190 6.72 -1.99 -18.54
CA GLU A 190 6.55 -2.33 -17.11
C GLU A 190 7.80 -3.04 -16.56
N TYR A 191 8.44 -3.88 -17.39
CA TYR A 191 9.71 -4.54 -17.04
C TYR A 191 10.83 -3.54 -16.77
N ASP A 192 11.01 -2.54 -17.63
CA ASP A 192 12.08 -1.55 -17.49
C ASP A 192 11.83 -0.63 -16.29
N LYS A 193 10.59 -0.18 -16.06
CA LYS A 193 10.21 0.60 -14.89
C LYS A 193 10.43 -0.17 -13.59
N ALA A 194 9.97 -1.42 -13.53
CA ALA A 194 10.16 -2.30 -12.40
C ALA A 194 11.65 -2.53 -12.11
N ARG A 195 12.47 -2.72 -13.15
CA ARG A 195 13.92 -2.88 -13.03
C ARG A 195 14.60 -1.61 -12.52
N ALA A 196 14.12 -0.44 -12.92
CA ALA A 196 14.66 0.83 -12.43
C ALA A 196 14.42 0.99 -10.92
N TYR A 197 13.22 0.69 -10.41
CA TYR A 197 12.93 0.69 -8.98
C TYR A 197 13.68 -0.40 -8.20
N PHE A 198 13.83 -1.59 -8.77
CA PHE A 198 14.67 -2.64 -8.20
C PHE A 198 16.09 -2.14 -7.98
N THR A 199 16.67 -1.54 -9.01
CA THR A 199 18.02 -0.95 -8.95
C THR A 199 18.10 0.13 -7.89
N TRP A 200 17.12 1.05 -7.86
CA TRP A 200 17.10 2.14 -6.89
C TRP A 200 17.10 1.63 -5.45
N ILE A 201 16.24 0.64 -5.12
CA ILE A 201 16.21 0.06 -3.78
C ILE A 201 17.55 -0.58 -3.43
N CYS A 202 18.09 -1.42 -4.30
CA CYS A 202 19.36 -2.13 -4.04
C CYS A 202 20.58 -1.18 -3.94
N GLU A 203 20.53 0.00 -4.55
CA GLU A 203 21.62 0.99 -4.48
C GLU A 203 21.50 1.94 -3.27
N ASN A 204 20.29 2.17 -2.76
CA ASN A 204 20.02 3.18 -1.74
C ASN A 204 19.65 2.59 -0.36
N CYS A 205 19.44 1.29 -0.28
CA CYS A 205 19.01 0.63 0.95
C CYS A 205 20.02 -0.43 1.40
N ARG A 206 19.87 -0.90 2.65
CA ARG A 206 20.69 -1.95 3.26
C ARG A 206 19.86 -2.82 4.17
N TYR A 207 20.17 -4.10 4.20
CA TYR A 207 19.51 -5.05 5.10
C TYR A 207 19.80 -4.74 6.58
N ASP A 208 18.77 -4.71 7.43
CA ASP A 208 18.91 -4.46 8.86
C ASP A 208 19.07 -5.77 9.64
N HIS A 209 20.31 -6.12 9.95
CA HIS A 209 20.62 -7.29 10.78
C HIS A 209 20.22 -7.15 12.25
N THR A 210 19.83 -5.95 12.70
CA THR A 210 19.35 -5.74 14.09
C THR A 210 17.90 -6.18 14.28
N GLN A 211 17.17 -6.36 13.19
CA GLN A 211 15.80 -6.85 13.14
C GLN A 211 14.85 -6.15 14.14
N GLN A 212 14.97 -4.83 14.24
CA GLN A 212 14.05 -4.05 15.05
C GLN A 212 12.63 -4.12 14.47
N LEU A 213 11.61 -3.93 15.31
CA LEU A 213 10.22 -3.99 14.89
C LEU A 213 9.93 -3.11 13.65
N MET A 214 10.42 -1.87 13.65
CA MET A 214 10.24 -0.94 12.53
C MET A 214 11.01 -1.33 11.26
N SER A 215 11.95 -2.27 11.34
CA SER A 215 12.66 -2.78 10.15
C SER A 215 11.75 -3.57 9.21
N HIS A 216 10.59 -4.01 9.70
CA HIS A 216 9.54 -4.67 8.92
C HIS A 216 8.66 -3.69 8.12
N SER A 217 9.01 -2.38 8.11
CA SER A 217 8.18 -1.37 7.45
C SER A 217 8.87 -0.71 6.25
N ALA A 218 8.09 -0.43 5.20
CA ALA A 218 8.52 0.39 4.09
C ALA A 218 8.86 1.83 4.54
N TYR A 219 8.19 2.34 5.58
CA TYR A 219 8.50 3.64 6.17
C TYR A 219 9.98 3.76 6.51
N ARG A 220 10.51 2.77 7.25
CA ARG A 220 11.91 2.80 7.66
C ARG A 220 12.84 2.65 6.46
N LEU A 221 12.50 1.81 5.50
CA LEU A 221 13.29 1.67 4.28
C LEU A 221 13.42 3.00 3.54
N PHE A 222 12.32 3.68 3.27
CA PHE A 222 12.36 4.96 2.56
C PHE A 222 13.05 6.07 3.37
N ARG A 223 12.81 6.12 4.69
CA ARG A 223 13.33 7.19 5.54
C ARG A 223 14.78 7.01 5.94
N GLU A 224 15.18 5.79 6.27
CA GLU A 224 16.48 5.48 6.87
C GLU A 224 17.37 4.63 5.96
N GLY A 225 16.84 4.15 4.85
CA GLY A 225 17.55 3.27 3.91
C GLY A 225 17.83 1.89 4.49
N THR A 226 17.06 1.43 5.50
CA THR A 226 17.29 0.13 6.12
C THR A 226 15.99 -0.59 6.44
N ALA A 227 15.92 -1.89 6.11
CA ALA A 227 14.79 -2.75 6.45
C ALA A 227 15.19 -4.24 6.44
N VAL A 228 14.26 -5.11 6.80
CA VAL A 228 14.30 -6.55 6.52
C VAL A 228 13.39 -6.88 5.33
N CYS A 229 13.25 -8.15 4.98
CA CYS A 229 12.56 -8.58 3.76
C CYS A 229 11.15 -8.00 3.57
N ASP A 230 10.35 -7.91 4.64
CA ASP A 230 8.99 -7.34 4.58
C ASP A 230 9.02 -5.85 4.19
N GLY A 231 9.92 -5.07 4.78
CA GLY A 231 10.07 -3.65 4.46
C GLY A 231 10.56 -3.42 3.04
N TYR A 232 11.51 -4.24 2.55
CA TYR A 232 11.96 -4.23 1.15
C TYR A 232 10.81 -4.53 0.19
N THR A 233 10.09 -5.62 0.45
CA THR A 233 8.96 -6.06 -0.38
C THR A 233 7.84 -5.03 -0.40
N ALA A 234 7.48 -4.50 0.77
CA ALA A 234 6.42 -3.50 0.89
C ALA A 234 6.77 -2.21 0.15
N ALA A 235 8.00 -1.71 0.31
CA ALA A 235 8.46 -0.50 -0.37
C ALA A 235 8.50 -0.68 -1.90
N TYR A 236 9.03 -1.80 -2.37
CA TYR A 236 9.09 -2.09 -3.79
C TYR A 236 7.70 -2.23 -4.41
N ASN A 237 6.80 -2.98 -3.77
CA ASN A 237 5.41 -3.11 -4.22
C ASN A 237 4.70 -1.76 -4.30
N LEU A 238 4.99 -0.85 -3.37
CA LEU A 238 4.41 0.48 -3.36
C LEU A 238 4.85 1.29 -4.59
N LEU A 239 6.14 1.27 -4.92
CA LEU A 239 6.67 1.91 -6.13
C LEU A 239 6.07 1.32 -7.42
N LEU A 240 5.92 0.00 -7.50
CA LEU A 240 5.26 -0.65 -8.64
C LEU A 240 3.79 -0.23 -8.77
N LYS A 241 3.09 -0.09 -7.66
CA LYS A 241 1.67 0.33 -7.65
C LYS A 241 1.50 1.78 -8.11
N LEU A 242 2.44 2.68 -7.80
CA LEU A 242 2.44 4.05 -8.31
C LEU A 242 2.51 4.08 -9.85
N GLU A 243 3.20 3.11 -10.48
CA GLU A 243 3.22 2.94 -11.94
C GLU A 243 2.01 2.16 -12.49
N GLY A 244 1.10 1.71 -11.61
CA GLY A 244 -0.03 0.85 -11.99
C GLY A 244 0.36 -0.57 -12.37
N ILE A 245 1.56 -1.01 -12.01
CA ILE A 245 2.05 -2.38 -12.25
C ILE A 245 1.39 -3.33 -11.26
N SER A 246 0.78 -4.40 -11.76
CA SER A 246 0.15 -5.42 -10.93
C SER A 246 1.21 -6.21 -10.15
N CYS A 247 1.14 -6.14 -8.82
CA CYS A 247 2.06 -6.84 -7.95
C CYS A 247 1.40 -7.33 -6.66
N GLY A 248 2.06 -8.25 -5.99
CA GLY A 248 1.66 -8.83 -4.72
C GLY A 248 2.86 -9.35 -3.96
N THR A 249 2.62 -10.19 -2.96
CA THR A 249 3.66 -10.80 -2.14
C THR A 249 3.63 -12.31 -2.23
N TYR A 250 4.79 -12.92 -2.13
CA TYR A 250 4.96 -14.36 -1.93
C TYR A 250 5.83 -14.58 -0.70
N SER A 251 5.47 -15.56 0.14
CA SER A 251 6.26 -15.90 1.31
C SER A 251 6.53 -17.39 1.34
N LEU A 252 7.75 -17.76 1.69
CA LEU A 252 8.17 -19.13 1.90
C LEU A 252 9.06 -19.17 3.16
N GLU A 253 8.70 -20.03 4.12
CA GLU A 253 9.37 -20.11 5.41
C GLU A 253 9.38 -18.75 6.13
N ASP A 254 10.55 -18.20 6.39
CA ASP A 254 10.77 -16.92 7.07
C ASP A 254 11.17 -15.77 6.12
N HIS A 255 10.98 -15.95 4.81
CA HIS A 255 11.30 -14.95 3.80
C HIS A 255 10.08 -14.53 2.96
N ILE A 256 10.06 -13.29 2.52
CA ILE A 256 9.00 -12.70 1.71
C ILE A 256 9.61 -11.85 0.59
N TRP A 257 8.98 -11.91 -0.60
CA TRP A 257 9.39 -11.13 -1.77
C TRP A 257 8.19 -10.79 -2.66
N THR A 258 8.42 -10.00 -3.69
CA THR A 258 7.41 -9.51 -4.62
C THR A 258 7.08 -10.55 -5.69
N THR A 259 5.79 -10.67 -6.01
CA THR A 259 5.31 -11.20 -7.29
C THR A 259 4.77 -10.07 -8.13
N ALA A 260 4.99 -10.09 -9.44
CA ALA A 260 4.49 -9.06 -10.35
C ALA A 260 4.09 -9.64 -11.70
N VAL A 261 3.25 -8.91 -12.43
CA VAL A 261 3.00 -9.17 -13.85
C VAL A 261 3.64 -8.03 -14.62
N LEU A 262 4.70 -8.32 -15.36
CA LEU A 262 5.45 -7.37 -16.15
C LEU A 262 5.26 -7.68 -17.64
N ASP A 263 4.71 -6.74 -18.39
CA ASP A 263 4.42 -6.89 -19.81
C ASP A 263 3.65 -8.20 -20.11
N GLY A 264 2.68 -8.52 -19.24
CA GLY A 264 1.83 -9.72 -19.34
C GLY A 264 2.48 -11.02 -18.86
N ARG A 265 3.68 -11.00 -18.26
CA ARG A 265 4.37 -12.18 -17.73
C ARG A 265 4.45 -12.15 -16.22
N ALA A 266 3.93 -13.20 -15.57
CA ALA A 266 4.09 -13.39 -14.13
C ALA A 266 5.55 -13.72 -13.79
N CYS A 267 6.08 -13.04 -12.77
CA CYS A 267 7.45 -13.25 -12.30
C CYS A 267 7.58 -12.97 -10.80
N HIS A 268 8.71 -13.39 -10.23
CA HIS A 268 9.11 -13.13 -8.86
C HIS A 268 10.30 -12.17 -8.84
N ILE A 269 10.30 -11.25 -7.86
CA ILE A 269 11.33 -10.22 -7.73
C ILE A 269 11.70 -10.08 -6.26
N ASP A 270 12.96 -10.32 -5.94
CA ASP A 270 13.46 -10.29 -4.57
C ASP A 270 14.49 -9.17 -4.41
N THR A 271 14.01 -8.01 -3.97
CA THR A 271 14.86 -6.84 -3.73
C THR A 271 15.80 -7.02 -2.55
N THR A 272 15.45 -7.85 -1.57
CA THR A 272 16.31 -8.16 -0.43
C THR A 272 17.57 -8.91 -0.87
N TRP A 273 17.39 -9.96 -1.66
CA TRP A 273 18.51 -10.73 -2.22
C TRP A 273 19.18 -10.03 -3.39
N GLY A 274 18.49 -9.09 -4.02
CA GLY A 274 19.06 -8.21 -5.05
C GLY A 274 20.07 -7.21 -4.49
N ASP A 275 19.92 -6.82 -3.23
CA ASP A 275 20.82 -5.92 -2.50
C ASP A 275 22.00 -6.70 -1.91
N GLN A 276 23.15 -6.65 -2.59
CA GLN A 276 24.36 -7.33 -2.17
C GLN A 276 25.46 -6.32 -1.85
N SER A 277 26.36 -6.69 -0.93
CA SER A 277 27.50 -5.84 -0.54
C SER A 277 28.41 -5.42 -1.70
N TYR A 278 28.39 -6.15 -2.81
CA TYR A 278 29.16 -5.86 -4.02
C TYR A 278 28.34 -5.10 -5.09
N GLY A 279 27.07 -4.81 -4.84
CA GLY A 279 26.17 -4.09 -5.75
C GLY A 279 24.90 -4.87 -6.08
N VAL A 280 24.19 -4.41 -7.10
CA VAL A 280 22.88 -4.96 -7.51
C VAL A 280 23.03 -6.33 -8.17
N GLU A 281 22.34 -7.34 -7.63
CA GLU A 281 22.35 -8.70 -8.16
C GLU A 281 21.06 -9.01 -8.93
N TYR A 282 21.10 -8.78 -10.23
CA TYR A 282 19.91 -8.88 -11.11
C TYR A 282 19.39 -10.31 -11.32
N ARG A 283 20.07 -11.36 -10.85
CA ARG A 283 19.53 -12.73 -10.90
C ARG A 283 18.27 -12.91 -10.04
N TYR A 284 18.01 -11.98 -9.13
CA TYR A 284 16.82 -11.92 -8.28
C TYR A 284 15.70 -11.02 -8.85
N PHE A 285 15.88 -10.50 -10.05
CA PHE A 285 14.89 -9.74 -10.77
C PHE A 285 14.23 -10.57 -11.86
N ALA A 286 12.90 -10.53 -11.94
CA ALA A 286 12.07 -11.22 -12.93
C ALA A 286 12.33 -12.74 -13.02
N MET A 287 12.47 -13.40 -11.87
CA MET A 287 12.70 -14.85 -11.75
C MET A 287 11.44 -15.64 -12.15
N THR A 288 11.66 -16.87 -12.62
CA THR A 288 10.58 -17.88 -12.67
C THR A 288 10.20 -18.31 -11.24
N GLU A 289 9.02 -18.91 -11.07
CA GLU A 289 8.59 -19.44 -9.77
C GLU A 289 9.57 -20.50 -9.23
N LEU A 290 10.06 -21.40 -10.09
CA LEU A 290 11.03 -22.42 -9.70
C LEU A 290 12.37 -21.82 -9.25
N ASP A 291 12.85 -20.78 -9.93
CA ASP A 291 14.05 -20.06 -9.52
C ASP A 291 13.87 -19.38 -8.17
N ALA A 292 12.73 -18.70 -7.97
CA ALA A 292 12.42 -17.99 -6.75
C ALA A 292 12.33 -18.94 -5.55
N ILE A 293 11.60 -20.06 -5.68
CA ILE A 293 11.45 -21.06 -4.62
C ILE A 293 12.81 -21.70 -4.29
N SER A 294 13.59 -22.07 -5.30
CA SER A 294 14.91 -22.68 -5.07
C SER A 294 15.91 -21.75 -4.40
N ARG A 295 15.74 -20.42 -4.52
CA ARG A 295 16.60 -19.39 -3.95
C ARG A 295 16.05 -18.82 -2.65
N GLY A 296 14.74 -18.75 -2.48
CA GLY A 296 14.08 -18.24 -1.27
C GLY A 296 14.28 -19.11 -0.03
N SER A 297 14.67 -20.38 -0.20
CA SER A 297 15.03 -21.29 0.90
C SER A 297 16.45 -21.10 1.43
N LEU A 298 17.23 -20.19 0.87
CA LEU A 298 18.57 -19.87 1.36
C LEU A 298 18.48 -18.89 2.54
N SER A 299 19.32 -19.10 3.55
CA SER A 299 19.46 -18.20 4.71
C SER A 299 19.74 -16.75 4.31
N ALA A 300 19.37 -15.79 5.18
CA ALA A 300 19.50 -14.34 4.94
C ALA A 300 20.84 -13.91 4.31
N PRO A 301 20.84 -12.85 3.46
CA PRO A 301 22.06 -12.39 2.79
C PRO A 301 23.21 -12.17 3.77
N GLN A 302 24.37 -12.71 3.48
CA GLN A 302 25.60 -12.36 4.20
C GLN A 302 26.10 -11.04 3.61
N GLN A 303 25.59 -9.93 4.11
CA GLN A 303 26.09 -8.59 3.78
C GLN A 303 27.32 -8.20 4.62
#